data_dff60a6dff6b17e758a270ffa84f8b7c
#
_entry.id   dff60a6dff6b17e758a270ffa84f8b7c
#
_cell.length_a   1.000
_cell.length_b   1.000
_cell.length_c   1.000
_cell.angle_alpha   90.00
_cell.angle_beta   90.00
_cell.angle_gamma   90.00
#
_symmetry.space_group_name_H-M   'P 1'
#
loop_
_entity.id
_entity.type
_entity.pdbx_description
1 polymer ?
#
loop_
_entity_poly.entity_id
_entity_poly.type
_entity_poly.pdbx_seq_one_letter_code
_entity_poly.pdbx_strand_id
1 'polypeptide(L)'
;SNMGEKKKQRLLRQYHKRQARMQRYDRLLFCGDSLLAAKYNKIKYDTAYIARPDARWTVKLTGVLSGADMQTVTKTDALERRTHVMADCRGTFSVAAAYRGLGLSLSVNPAKLAGKNKDYEFNLNSYSNRYGFDVVYLSSKTFHGHRYVDSKRVDVGRGQVSQNALNLNFYYAFNSRRFSFPAAFSQSYVQKRSAGSWMIGASFDGSKTEMKDMTIRLNEFAVGGGYAYNLVVHRHWLFHLSALPTVTIYSHDYTKTRISATGEESAAAADAAISDGATTTSAISTSPDVSADESTDSSTGSYTYRKSMEYHFPSVIITGRAAVVYSWRNKFAGATAIYNYSVAGDDAHLQLHRNKWRVRMFFGFRF
;
A
#
# COMPACT_ATOMS: atom_id res chain seq x y z
N SER A 1 -6.25 48.70 -48.74
CA SER A 1 -6.53 49.18 -47.35
C SER A 1 -7.47 48.25 -46.57
N ASN A 2 -8.34 47.52 -47.20
CA ASN A 2 -9.38 46.66 -46.56
C ASN A 2 -8.79 45.39 -45.86
N MET A 3 -7.62 44.93 -46.30
CA MET A 3 -6.96 43.74 -45.73
C MET A 3 -6.29 44.03 -44.38
N GLY A 4 -5.87 45.25 -44.09
CA GLY A 4 -5.31 45.68 -42.81
C GLY A 4 -6.34 45.74 -41.69
N GLU A 5 -7.56 46.24 -42.01
CA GLU A 5 -8.65 46.33 -41.03
C GLU A 5 -9.20 44.94 -40.62
N LYS A 6 -9.34 44.00 -41.54
CA LYS A 6 -9.73 42.64 -41.26
C LYS A 6 -8.71 41.94 -40.32
N LYS A 7 -7.44 42.17 -40.54
CA LYS A 7 -6.37 41.63 -39.68
C LYS A 7 -6.41 42.23 -38.25
N LYS A 8 -6.66 43.54 -38.16
CA LYS A 8 -6.80 44.26 -36.88
C LYS A 8 -8.03 43.76 -36.11
N GLN A 9 -9.17 43.59 -36.75
CA GLN A 9 -10.37 43.06 -36.13
C GLN A 9 -10.17 41.62 -35.66
N ARG A 10 -9.45 40.78 -36.40
CA ARG A 10 -9.12 39.40 -35.99
C ARG A 10 -8.24 39.38 -34.75
N LEU A 11 -7.23 40.24 -34.64
CA LEU A 11 -6.38 40.38 -33.49
C LEU A 11 -7.15 40.88 -32.26
N LEU A 12 -8.03 41.88 -32.41
CA LEU A 12 -8.91 42.35 -31.33
C LEU A 12 -9.83 41.26 -30.80
N ARG A 13 -10.46 40.47 -31.70
CA ARG A 13 -11.28 39.32 -31.27
C ARG A 13 -10.46 38.25 -30.52
N GLN A 14 -9.24 37.99 -30.93
CA GLN A 14 -8.35 37.06 -30.24
C GLN A 14 -7.96 37.61 -28.87
N TYR A 15 -7.66 38.88 -28.75
CA TYR A 15 -7.35 39.58 -27.50
C TYR A 15 -8.52 39.52 -26.53
N HIS A 16 -9.74 39.85 -26.94
CA HIS A 16 -10.94 39.76 -26.12
C HIS A 16 -11.27 38.32 -25.68
N LYS A 17 -11.09 37.35 -26.59
CA LYS A 17 -11.23 35.93 -26.22
C LYS A 17 -10.21 35.49 -25.16
N ARG A 18 -8.96 35.99 -25.29
CA ARG A 18 -7.90 35.69 -24.33
C ARG A 18 -8.19 36.33 -22.96
N GLN A 19 -8.61 37.59 -22.94
CA GLN A 19 -9.03 38.28 -21.72
C GLN A 19 -10.23 37.61 -21.04
N ALA A 20 -11.28 37.27 -21.78
CA ALA A 20 -12.42 36.56 -21.21
C ALA A 20 -12.06 35.18 -20.64
N ARG A 21 -11.08 34.50 -21.27
CA ARG A 21 -10.55 33.22 -20.74
C ARG A 21 -9.78 33.46 -19.44
N MET A 22 -8.90 34.46 -19.38
CA MET A 22 -8.15 34.82 -18.17
C MET A 22 -9.09 35.17 -17.02
N GLN A 23 -10.12 36.00 -17.26
CA GLN A 23 -11.11 36.34 -16.23
C GLN A 23 -11.90 35.12 -15.72
N ARG A 24 -12.17 34.11 -16.56
CA ARG A 24 -12.78 32.84 -16.12
C ARG A 24 -11.84 32.05 -15.22
N TYR A 25 -10.55 31.96 -15.57
CA TYR A 25 -9.54 31.33 -14.75
C TYR A 25 -9.39 32.03 -13.39
N ASP A 26 -9.34 33.37 -13.39
CA ASP A 26 -9.24 34.15 -12.14
C ASP A 26 -10.44 33.93 -11.23
N ARG A 27 -11.65 33.87 -11.78
CA ARG A 27 -12.87 33.53 -11.01
C ARG A 27 -12.82 32.11 -10.46
N LEU A 28 -12.40 31.14 -11.26
CA LEU A 28 -12.28 29.75 -10.80
C LEU A 28 -11.22 29.62 -9.70
N LEU A 29 -10.06 30.29 -9.86
CA LEU A 29 -9.02 30.33 -8.83
C LEU A 29 -9.51 31.00 -7.55
N PHE A 30 -10.25 32.13 -7.66
CA PHE A 30 -10.82 32.83 -6.51
C PHE A 30 -11.87 31.97 -5.79
N CYS A 31 -12.80 31.34 -6.52
CA CYS A 31 -13.77 30.42 -5.95
C CYS A 31 -13.09 29.22 -5.29
N GLY A 32 -12.08 28.64 -5.94
CA GLY A 32 -11.28 27.52 -5.38
C GLY A 32 -10.56 27.92 -4.10
N ASP A 33 -9.89 29.10 -4.08
CA ASP A 33 -9.22 29.61 -2.89
C ASP A 33 -10.20 29.92 -1.75
N SER A 34 -11.36 30.49 -2.06
CA SER A 34 -12.42 30.78 -1.08
C SER A 34 -12.96 29.50 -0.44
N LEU A 35 -13.23 28.46 -1.24
CA LEU A 35 -13.69 27.16 -0.74
C LEU A 35 -12.62 26.47 0.12
N LEU A 36 -11.37 26.51 -0.32
CA LEU A 36 -10.24 25.97 0.43
C LEU A 36 -10.04 26.74 1.73
N ALA A 37 -10.16 28.09 1.70
CA ALA A 37 -10.08 28.93 2.89
C ALA A 37 -11.21 28.61 3.88
N ALA A 38 -12.44 28.49 3.43
CA ALA A 38 -13.58 28.14 4.27
C ALA A 38 -13.42 26.77 4.93
N LYS A 39 -12.94 25.77 4.17
CA LYS A 39 -12.63 24.44 4.70
C LYS A 39 -11.42 24.47 5.64
N TYR A 40 -10.40 25.24 5.31
CA TYR A 40 -9.16 25.37 6.09
C TYR A 40 -9.43 26.07 7.43
N ASN A 41 -10.26 27.11 7.47
CA ASN A 41 -10.55 27.89 8.66
C ASN A 41 -11.57 27.23 9.60
N LYS A 42 -12.25 26.17 9.14
CA LYS A 42 -13.24 25.48 9.98
C LYS A 42 -12.56 24.71 11.11
N ILE A 43 -12.68 25.22 12.34
CA ILE A 43 -12.14 24.59 13.55
C ILE A 43 -13.09 23.48 13.99
N LYS A 44 -12.64 22.22 13.94
CA LYS A 44 -13.36 21.02 14.40
C LYS A 44 -12.60 20.28 15.51
N TYR A 45 -11.62 20.92 16.12
CA TYR A 45 -10.71 20.34 17.10
C TYR A 45 -10.57 21.26 18.32
N ASP A 46 -10.08 20.71 19.43
CA ASP A 46 -9.77 21.47 20.65
C ASP A 46 -8.44 22.21 20.45
N THR A 47 -8.51 23.53 20.44
CA THR A 47 -7.35 24.42 20.21
C THR A 47 -6.31 24.37 21.32
N ALA A 48 -6.65 23.83 22.50
CA ALA A 48 -5.70 23.57 23.57
C ALA A 48 -4.78 22.37 23.23
N TYR A 49 -5.23 21.42 22.42
CA TYR A 49 -4.52 20.20 22.06
C TYR A 49 -3.93 20.24 20.67
N ILE A 50 -4.61 20.86 19.72
CA ILE A 50 -4.23 20.85 18.30
C ILE A 50 -4.21 22.29 17.79
N ALA A 51 -3.24 22.62 16.98
CA ALA A 51 -3.20 23.85 16.21
C ALA A 51 -3.03 23.56 14.73
N ARG A 52 -3.57 24.43 13.89
CA ARG A 52 -3.23 24.49 12.47
C ARG A 52 -2.20 25.59 12.31
N PRO A 53 -1.10 25.35 11.56
CA PRO A 53 -0.14 26.41 11.22
C PRO A 53 -0.83 27.54 10.46
N ASP A 54 -0.49 28.78 10.76
CA ASP A 54 -1.05 29.97 10.08
C ASP A 54 -0.53 30.12 8.64
N ALA A 55 0.53 29.43 8.29
CA ALA A 55 1.15 29.42 6.98
C ALA A 55 0.23 28.88 5.89
N ARG A 56 0.14 29.59 4.76
CA ARG A 56 -0.67 29.15 3.61
C ARG A 56 0.02 28.08 2.78
N TRP A 57 1.35 28.15 2.70
CA TRP A 57 2.16 27.22 1.95
C TRP A 57 3.03 26.34 2.84
N THR A 58 3.17 25.10 2.43
CA THR A 58 4.12 24.16 3.03
C THR A 58 4.90 23.49 1.91
N VAL A 59 6.22 23.53 1.99
CA VAL A 59 7.12 22.78 1.09
C VAL A 59 7.85 21.73 1.91
N LYS A 60 7.90 20.50 1.42
CA LYS A 60 8.50 19.36 2.10
C LYS A 60 9.36 18.54 1.17
N LEU A 61 10.57 18.24 1.59
CA LEU A 61 11.46 17.24 1.01
C LEU A 61 11.34 15.94 1.79
N THR A 62 11.26 14.83 1.10
CA THR A 62 11.10 13.52 1.75
C THR A 62 11.98 12.48 1.07
N GLY A 63 12.79 11.77 1.85
CA GLY A 63 13.43 10.53 1.47
C GLY A 63 12.62 9.36 2.00
N VAL A 64 12.39 8.35 1.19
CA VAL A 64 11.62 7.14 1.54
C VAL A 64 12.47 5.92 1.26
N LEU A 65 12.55 5.03 2.24
CA LEU A 65 13.08 3.69 2.10
C LEU A 65 11.96 2.70 2.36
N SER A 66 11.80 1.72 1.48
CA SER A 66 10.77 0.68 1.63
C SER A 66 11.33 -0.70 1.25
N GLY A 67 10.81 -1.72 1.90
CA GLY A 67 11.14 -3.10 1.64
C GLY A 67 9.95 -4.01 1.89
N ALA A 68 10.03 -5.22 1.36
CA ALA A 68 9.07 -6.29 1.59
C ALA A 68 9.80 -7.61 1.68
N ASP A 69 9.37 -8.48 2.58
CA ASP A 69 9.78 -9.87 2.65
C ASP A 69 8.57 -10.80 2.74
N MET A 70 8.78 -12.01 2.29
CA MET A 70 7.76 -13.04 2.25
C MET A 70 8.37 -14.37 2.65
N GLN A 71 7.74 -15.03 3.60
CA GLN A 71 8.09 -16.38 4.00
C GLN A 71 6.90 -17.29 3.75
N THR A 72 7.11 -18.37 3.00
CA THR A 72 6.11 -19.39 2.73
C THR A 72 6.58 -20.69 3.39
N VAL A 73 5.70 -21.31 4.15
CA VAL A 73 5.91 -22.63 4.73
C VAL A 73 4.83 -23.56 4.17
N THR A 74 5.24 -24.58 3.42
CA THR A 74 4.35 -25.61 2.90
C THR A 74 4.71 -26.90 3.58
N LYS A 75 3.72 -27.54 4.19
CA LYS A 75 3.85 -28.85 4.83
C LYS A 75 2.98 -29.84 4.08
N THR A 76 3.57 -30.95 3.67
CA THR A 76 2.92 -32.14 3.14
C THR A 76 3.44 -33.31 3.96
N ASP A 77 2.69 -34.39 4.11
CA ASP A 77 3.06 -35.56 4.94
C ASP A 77 4.47 -36.11 4.66
N ALA A 78 4.96 -35.93 3.45
CA ALA A 78 6.27 -36.38 3.01
C ALA A 78 7.35 -35.26 2.90
N LEU A 79 6.96 -33.98 2.92
CA LEU A 79 7.89 -32.90 2.54
C LEU A 79 7.57 -31.58 3.27
N GLU A 80 8.57 -30.98 3.91
CA GLU A 80 8.49 -29.60 4.40
C GLU A 80 9.30 -28.67 3.48
N ARG A 81 8.61 -27.69 2.89
CA ARG A 81 9.24 -26.66 2.05
C ARG A 81 9.11 -25.29 2.71
N ARG A 82 10.23 -24.64 2.96
CA ARG A 82 10.28 -23.26 3.47
C ARG A 82 10.93 -22.36 2.43
N THR A 83 10.26 -21.31 2.03
CA THR A 83 10.81 -20.31 1.10
C THR A 83 10.83 -18.97 1.80
N HIS A 84 11.98 -18.32 1.83
CA HIS A 84 12.14 -16.96 2.34
C HIS A 84 12.74 -16.09 1.25
N VAL A 85 12.03 -15.07 0.82
CA VAL A 85 12.45 -14.14 -0.23
C VAL A 85 12.20 -12.70 0.19
N MET A 86 13.13 -11.82 -0.18
CA MET A 86 13.09 -10.40 0.11
C MET A 86 13.13 -9.62 -1.21
N ALA A 87 12.34 -8.56 -1.32
CA ALA A 87 12.49 -7.59 -2.40
C ALA A 87 13.67 -6.65 -2.14
N ASP A 88 14.30 -6.16 -3.20
CA ASP A 88 15.34 -5.13 -3.07
C ASP A 88 14.80 -3.90 -2.35
N CYS A 89 15.61 -3.32 -1.46
CA CYS A 89 15.28 -2.08 -0.79
C CYS A 89 15.12 -0.95 -1.82
N ARG A 90 14.02 -0.22 -1.74
CA ARG A 90 13.69 0.86 -2.67
C ARG A 90 13.88 2.20 -1.99
N GLY A 91 14.73 3.04 -2.60
CA GLY A 91 14.91 4.44 -2.21
C GLY A 91 14.15 5.36 -3.17
N THR A 92 13.38 6.30 -2.62
CA THR A 92 12.63 7.30 -3.39
C THR A 92 12.80 8.66 -2.76
N PHE A 93 13.03 9.69 -3.58
CA PHE A 93 13.02 11.07 -3.15
C PHE A 93 11.78 11.78 -3.66
N SER A 94 11.18 12.62 -2.84
CA SER A 94 10.00 13.39 -3.23
C SER A 94 10.08 14.83 -2.73
N VAL A 95 9.54 15.71 -3.56
CA VAL A 95 9.29 17.11 -3.25
C VAL A 95 7.77 17.28 -3.20
N ALA A 96 7.28 17.84 -2.12
CA ALA A 96 5.86 18.12 -1.94
C ALA A 96 5.65 19.60 -1.68
N ALA A 97 4.61 20.15 -2.30
CA ALA A 97 4.10 21.48 -2.01
C ALA A 97 2.63 21.39 -1.61
N ALA A 98 2.24 22.06 -0.56
CA ALA A 98 0.85 22.11 -0.12
C ALA A 98 0.40 23.55 0.07
N TYR A 99 -0.81 23.86 -0.41
CA TYR A 99 -1.48 25.13 -0.23
C TYR A 99 -2.77 24.91 0.55
N ARG A 100 -2.90 25.53 1.71
CA ARG A 100 -4.07 25.40 2.62
C ARG A 100 -4.50 23.94 2.85
N GLY A 101 -3.52 23.04 2.98
CA GLY A 101 -3.75 21.61 3.25
C GLY A 101 -4.05 20.76 2.02
N LEU A 102 -4.17 21.35 0.82
CA LEU A 102 -4.17 20.62 -0.45
C LEU A 102 -2.73 20.50 -0.94
N GLY A 103 -2.21 19.29 -0.98
CA GLY A 103 -0.81 19.03 -1.33
C GLY A 103 -0.65 18.23 -2.61
N LEU A 104 0.41 18.54 -3.33
CA LEU A 104 0.90 17.78 -4.47
C LEU A 104 2.34 17.35 -4.18
N SER A 105 2.69 16.12 -4.51
CA SER A 105 4.07 15.65 -4.40
C SER A 105 4.53 14.97 -5.68
N LEU A 106 5.77 15.23 -6.05
CA LEU A 106 6.46 14.55 -7.13
C LEU A 106 7.55 13.68 -6.54
N SER A 107 7.51 12.38 -6.85
CA SER A 107 8.44 11.39 -6.34
C SER A 107 9.28 10.81 -7.47
N VAL A 108 10.57 10.66 -7.21
CA VAL A 108 11.54 10.14 -8.16
C VAL A 108 12.30 8.98 -7.50
N ASN A 109 12.40 7.85 -8.21
CA ASN A 109 13.25 6.73 -7.81
C ASN A 109 14.53 6.75 -8.67
N PRO A 110 15.72 7.07 -8.11
CA PRO A 110 16.96 7.18 -8.87
C PRO A 110 17.39 5.85 -9.50
N ALA A 111 17.18 4.72 -8.81
CA ALA A 111 17.52 3.39 -9.33
C ALA A 111 16.66 3.03 -10.56
N LYS A 112 15.40 3.47 -10.59
CA LYS A 112 14.51 3.29 -11.74
C LYS A 112 14.94 4.16 -12.92
N LEU A 113 15.33 5.41 -12.68
CA LEU A 113 15.87 6.30 -13.71
C LEU A 113 17.16 5.75 -14.32
N ALA A 114 18.00 5.12 -13.50
CA ALA A 114 19.23 4.46 -13.94
C ALA A 114 19.00 3.08 -14.60
N GLY A 115 17.75 2.63 -14.79
CA GLY A 115 17.42 1.33 -15.38
C GLY A 115 17.75 0.11 -14.52
N LYS A 116 18.24 0.32 -13.28
CA LYS A 116 18.69 -0.75 -12.38
C LYS A 116 17.56 -1.48 -11.65
N ASN A 117 16.37 -0.86 -11.55
CA ASN A 117 15.23 -1.42 -10.86
C ASN A 117 13.96 -1.29 -11.70
N LYS A 118 13.25 -2.41 -11.89
CA LYS A 118 11.99 -2.49 -12.65
C LYS A 118 10.76 -2.46 -11.72
N ASP A 119 10.95 -2.37 -10.42
CA ASP A 119 9.87 -2.34 -9.45
C ASP A 119 9.07 -1.04 -9.54
N TYR A 120 7.78 -1.16 -9.33
CA TYR A 120 6.85 -0.04 -9.31
C TYR A 120 6.11 0.00 -7.96
N GLU A 121 6.09 1.17 -7.34
CA GLU A 121 5.34 1.40 -6.11
C GLU A 121 4.54 2.70 -6.25
N PHE A 122 3.25 2.61 -6.04
CA PHE A 122 2.35 3.75 -5.96
C PHE A 122 1.77 3.85 -4.55
N ASN A 123 1.80 5.05 -3.99
CA ASN A 123 1.29 5.31 -2.65
C ASN A 123 0.41 6.55 -2.66
N LEU A 124 -0.81 6.39 -2.16
CA LEU A 124 -1.72 7.49 -1.91
C LEU A 124 -2.15 7.43 -0.45
N ASN A 125 -1.87 8.49 0.30
CA ASN A 125 -2.22 8.58 1.71
C ASN A 125 -2.99 9.87 1.96
N SER A 126 -4.08 9.78 2.72
CA SER A 126 -4.83 10.95 3.16
C SER A 126 -5.15 10.81 4.65
N TYR A 127 -4.77 11.81 5.42
CA TYR A 127 -4.94 11.82 6.87
C TYR A 127 -5.73 13.04 7.30
N SER A 128 -6.84 12.82 7.98
CA SER A 128 -7.58 13.81 8.76
C SER A 128 -7.49 13.45 10.25
N ASN A 129 -7.96 14.35 11.13
CA ASN A 129 -7.96 14.04 12.57
C ASN A 129 -8.94 12.91 12.92
N ARG A 130 -9.98 12.68 12.11
CA ARG A 130 -11.04 11.71 12.38
C ARG A 130 -10.86 10.40 11.63
N TYR A 131 -10.51 10.46 10.37
CA TYR A 131 -10.35 9.30 9.51
C TYR A 131 -9.13 9.46 8.60
N GLY A 132 -8.62 8.36 8.15
CA GLY A 132 -7.56 8.34 7.17
C GLY A 132 -7.59 7.06 6.36
N PHE A 133 -6.93 7.10 5.22
CA PHE A 133 -6.74 5.95 4.39
C PHE A 133 -5.34 5.94 3.77
N ASP A 134 -4.85 4.75 3.56
CA ASP A 134 -3.60 4.47 2.86
C ASP A 134 -3.90 3.50 1.72
N VAL A 135 -3.46 3.84 0.52
CA VAL A 135 -3.49 2.98 -0.66
C VAL A 135 -2.05 2.72 -1.07
N VAL A 136 -1.66 1.46 -1.14
CA VAL A 136 -0.33 1.05 -1.55
C VAL A 136 -0.46 0.01 -2.65
N TYR A 137 0.03 0.32 -3.82
CA TYR A 137 0.19 -0.65 -4.90
C TYR A 137 1.66 -0.93 -5.12
N LEU A 138 2.04 -2.19 -5.13
CA LEU A 138 3.39 -2.67 -5.34
C LEU A 138 3.41 -3.67 -6.49
N SER A 139 4.30 -3.46 -7.45
CA SER A 139 4.68 -4.46 -8.45
C SER A 139 6.18 -4.65 -8.38
N SER A 140 6.62 -5.84 -7.99
CA SER A 140 8.05 -6.16 -7.79
C SER A 140 8.42 -7.46 -8.47
N LYS A 141 9.58 -7.45 -9.13
CA LYS A 141 10.24 -8.61 -9.75
C LYS A 141 11.64 -8.84 -9.19
N THR A 142 12.01 -8.13 -8.12
CA THR A 142 13.36 -8.17 -7.55
C THR A 142 13.47 -9.10 -6.34
N PHE A 143 12.43 -9.88 -6.06
CA PHE A 143 12.46 -10.86 -4.99
C PHE A 143 13.60 -11.86 -5.21
N HIS A 144 14.40 -12.05 -4.17
CA HIS A 144 15.50 -13.00 -4.10
C HIS A 144 15.64 -13.55 -2.69
N GLY A 145 16.27 -14.71 -2.56
CA GLY A 145 16.42 -15.35 -1.26
C GLY A 145 16.75 -16.82 -1.39
N HIS A 146 16.19 -17.65 -0.54
CA HIS A 146 16.48 -19.07 -0.51
C HIS A 146 15.22 -19.88 -0.21
N ARG A 147 15.25 -21.13 -0.66
CA ARG A 147 14.24 -22.16 -0.42
C ARG A 147 14.92 -23.35 0.22
N TYR A 148 14.32 -23.90 1.24
CA TYR A 148 14.70 -25.18 1.82
C TYR A 148 13.69 -26.24 1.38
N VAL A 149 14.19 -27.34 0.86
CA VAL A 149 13.44 -28.53 0.48
C VAL A 149 14.15 -29.69 1.13
N ASP A 150 13.54 -30.37 2.10
CA ASP A 150 14.16 -31.46 2.87
C ASP A 150 15.58 -31.13 3.36
N SER A 151 15.72 -29.98 4.02
CA SER A 151 17.00 -29.48 4.52
C SER A 151 18.03 -29.08 3.46
N LYS A 152 17.76 -29.28 2.15
CA LYS A 152 18.61 -28.77 1.08
C LYS A 152 18.28 -27.31 0.77
N ARG A 153 19.29 -26.45 0.79
CA ARG A 153 19.15 -25.05 0.43
C ARG A 153 19.25 -24.87 -1.08
N VAL A 154 18.30 -24.18 -1.65
CA VAL A 154 18.28 -23.76 -3.06
C VAL A 154 18.15 -22.24 -3.10
N ASP A 155 19.03 -21.57 -3.82
CA ASP A 155 18.97 -20.11 -3.94
C ASP A 155 17.89 -19.70 -4.96
N VAL A 156 17.11 -18.69 -4.60
CA VAL A 156 16.08 -18.08 -5.45
C VAL A 156 16.64 -16.75 -5.96
N GLY A 157 16.95 -16.74 -7.26
CA GLY A 157 17.48 -15.54 -7.93
C GLY A 157 16.42 -14.50 -8.24
N ARG A 158 16.87 -13.27 -8.52
CA ARG A 158 15.98 -12.17 -8.97
C ARG A 158 15.25 -12.54 -10.26
N GLY A 159 13.99 -12.18 -10.36
CA GLY A 159 13.13 -12.48 -11.52
C GLY A 159 12.43 -13.83 -11.47
N GLN A 160 12.79 -14.72 -10.55
CA GLN A 160 12.11 -16.01 -10.38
C GLN A 160 10.79 -15.88 -9.59
N VAL A 161 10.66 -14.83 -8.77
CA VAL A 161 9.45 -14.52 -8.03
C VAL A 161 9.03 -13.10 -8.36
N SER A 162 7.79 -12.94 -8.80
CA SER A 162 7.17 -11.65 -9.01
C SER A 162 5.92 -11.49 -8.14
N GLN A 163 5.68 -10.28 -7.66
CA GLN A 163 4.51 -9.98 -6.84
C GLN A 163 3.87 -8.67 -7.28
N ASN A 164 2.56 -8.72 -7.45
CA ASN A 164 1.70 -7.55 -7.54
C ASN A 164 0.82 -7.54 -6.30
N ALA A 165 0.81 -6.44 -5.55
CA ALA A 165 0.05 -6.33 -4.32
C ALA A 165 -0.64 -4.98 -4.22
N LEU A 166 -1.90 -4.98 -3.80
CA LEU A 166 -2.71 -3.80 -3.48
C LEU A 166 -3.11 -3.90 -2.01
N ASN A 167 -2.69 -2.91 -1.21
CA ASN A 167 -3.14 -2.77 0.16
C ASN A 167 -3.99 -1.51 0.29
N LEU A 168 -5.16 -1.64 0.87
CA LEU A 168 -6.03 -0.55 1.24
C LEU A 168 -6.21 -0.60 2.75
N ASN A 169 -5.93 0.50 3.45
CA ASN A 169 -6.17 0.60 4.88
C ASN A 169 -7.01 1.83 5.15
N PHE A 170 -8.07 1.64 5.92
CA PHE A 170 -8.92 2.71 6.42
C PHE A 170 -8.93 2.67 7.95
N TYR A 171 -8.96 3.83 8.58
CA TYR A 171 -9.16 3.93 10.02
C TYR A 171 -10.03 5.13 10.40
N TYR A 172 -10.71 5.01 11.54
CA TYR A 172 -11.48 6.05 12.19
C TYR A 172 -10.99 6.24 13.62
N ALA A 173 -10.65 7.47 14.00
CA ALA A 173 -10.18 7.84 15.33
C ALA A 173 -11.31 8.52 16.14
N PHE A 174 -11.63 7.96 17.32
CA PHE A 174 -12.74 8.45 18.15
C PHE A 174 -12.43 9.80 18.81
N ASN A 175 -11.20 10.00 19.28
CA ASN A 175 -10.79 11.25 19.95
C ASN A 175 -10.22 12.29 18.96
N SER A 176 -10.87 12.46 17.82
CA SER A 176 -10.43 13.37 16.74
C SER A 176 -10.38 14.86 17.13
N ARG A 177 -10.96 15.23 18.27
CA ARG A 177 -10.91 16.61 18.77
C ARG A 177 -9.58 16.95 19.45
N ARG A 178 -8.93 15.97 20.09
CA ARG A 178 -7.69 16.18 20.86
C ARG A 178 -6.48 15.46 20.27
N PHE A 179 -6.70 14.42 19.48
CA PHE A 179 -5.69 13.61 18.83
C PHE A 179 -5.60 13.92 17.33
N SER A 180 -4.39 14.05 16.79
CA SER A 180 -4.15 14.37 15.36
C SER A 180 -3.13 13.45 14.71
N PHE A 181 -3.59 12.55 13.84
CA PHE A 181 -2.72 11.81 12.91
C PHE A 181 -1.95 12.73 11.96
N PRO A 182 -2.58 13.76 11.36
CA PRO A 182 -1.88 14.67 10.47
C PRO A 182 -0.69 15.38 11.09
N ALA A 183 -0.70 15.59 12.42
CA ALA A 183 0.44 16.19 13.11
C ALA A 183 1.71 15.32 13.00
N ALA A 184 1.55 13.98 13.00
CA ALA A 184 2.65 13.02 12.92
C ALA A 184 3.06 12.69 11.48
N PHE A 185 2.12 12.58 10.54
CA PHE A 185 2.39 11.99 9.21
C PHE A 185 2.40 12.99 8.06
N SER A 186 1.51 13.99 8.05
CA SER A 186 1.44 15.00 6.99
C SER A 186 1.96 16.37 7.41
N GLN A 187 2.10 16.61 8.73
CA GLN A 187 2.52 17.88 9.35
C GLN A 187 1.60 19.06 8.99
N SER A 188 0.37 18.79 8.58
CA SER A 188 -0.67 19.81 8.30
C SER A 188 -1.32 20.35 9.56
N TYR A 189 -1.07 19.75 10.73
CA TYR A 189 -1.43 20.18 12.05
C TYR A 189 -0.23 20.11 13.00
N VAL A 190 -0.34 20.75 14.14
CA VAL A 190 0.62 20.68 15.24
C VAL A 190 -0.11 20.17 16.47
N GLN A 191 0.38 19.10 17.08
CA GLN A 191 -0.09 18.62 18.38
C GLN A 191 0.59 19.43 19.48
N LYS A 192 -0.19 20.10 20.33
CA LYS A 192 0.31 21.00 21.41
C LYS A 192 0.44 20.29 22.75
N ARG A 193 -0.43 19.31 22.99
CA ARG A 193 -0.47 18.48 24.22
C ARG A 193 -0.61 17.02 23.84
N SER A 194 -0.07 16.15 24.67
CA SER A 194 -0.18 14.71 24.49
C SER A 194 -1.64 14.27 24.51
N ALA A 195 -1.99 13.38 23.60
CA ALA A 195 -3.33 12.80 23.51
C ALA A 195 -3.28 11.45 22.79
N GLY A 196 -4.20 10.58 23.14
CA GLY A 196 -4.42 9.32 22.46
C GLY A 196 -5.83 9.17 21.93
N SER A 197 -6.03 8.16 21.11
CA SER A 197 -7.33 7.79 20.55
C SER A 197 -7.43 6.29 20.34
N TRP A 198 -8.55 5.73 20.74
CA TRP A 198 -8.99 4.45 20.21
C TRP A 198 -9.32 4.59 18.73
N MET A 199 -9.10 3.52 17.99
CA MET A 199 -9.35 3.46 16.56
C MET A 199 -10.08 2.18 16.20
N ILE A 200 -10.92 2.28 15.18
CA ILE A 200 -11.38 1.13 14.41
C ILE A 200 -10.83 1.24 13.00
N GLY A 201 -10.64 0.12 12.34
CA GLY A 201 -10.10 0.11 10.99
C GLY A 201 -10.55 -1.08 10.19
N ALA A 202 -10.38 -0.94 8.89
CA ALA A 202 -10.59 -1.97 7.91
C ALA A 202 -9.39 -2.02 6.97
N SER A 203 -8.99 -3.22 6.58
CA SER A 203 -7.88 -3.45 5.66
C SER A 203 -8.33 -4.39 4.56
N PHE A 204 -7.91 -4.09 3.34
CA PHE A 204 -8.00 -5.01 2.21
C PHE A 204 -6.59 -5.30 1.70
N ASP A 205 -6.25 -6.55 1.54
CA ASP A 205 -4.99 -7.01 0.96
C ASP A 205 -5.26 -7.93 -0.23
N GLY A 206 -5.03 -7.41 -1.43
CA GLY A 206 -5.10 -8.17 -2.67
C GLY A 206 -3.69 -8.39 -3.19
N SER A 207 -3.28 -9.65 -3.42
CA SER A 207 -1.96 -9.93 -3.98
C SER A 207 -1.95 -11.11 -4.93
N LYS A 208 -1.08 -11.00 -5.94
CA LYS A 208 -0.75 -12.07 -6.87
C LYS A 208 0.76 -12.28 -6.82
N THR A 209 1.18 -13.46 -6.40
CA THR A 209 2.59 -13.86 -6.40
C THR A 209 2.78 -14.96 -7.44
N GLU A 210 3.68 -14.74 -8.37
CA GLU A 210 4.03 -15.69 -9.42
C GLU A 210 5.43 -16.24 -9.17
N MET A 211 5.54 -17.54 -9.15
CA MET A 211 6.77 -18.33 -9.13
C MET A 211 6.82 -19.18 -10.40
N LYS A 212 7.96 -19.84 -10.68
CA LYS A 212 8.15 -20.62 -11.91
C LYS A 212 7.00 -21.59 -12.20
N ASP A 213 6.54 -22.31 -11.16
CA ASP A 213 5.56 -23.38 -11.31
C ASP A 213 4.27 -23.15 -10.53
N MET A 214 4.16 -22.03 -9.79
CA MET A 214 3.04 -21.75 -8.91
C MET A 214 2.66 -20.28 -8.94
N THR A 215 1.35 -20.02 -8.96
CA THR A 215 0.78 -18.67 -8.75
C THR A 215 -0.10 -18.71 -7.51
N ILE A 216 0.15 -17.81 -6.58
CA ILE A 216 -0.65 -17.61 -5.37
C ILE A 216 -1.45 -16.31 -5.53
N ARG A 217 -2.76 -16.37 -5.33
CA ARG A 217 -3.62 -15.19 -5.23
C ARG A 217 -4.29 -15.15 -3.87
N LEU A 218 -4.21 -13.98 -3.26
CA LEU A 218 -4.83 -13.67 -1.96
C LEU A 218 -5.70 -12.44 -2.13
N ASN A 219 -6.91 -12.50 -1.58
CA ASN A 219 -7.83 -11.37 -1.49
C ASN A 219 -8.48 -11.44 -0.11
N GLU A 220 -8.00 -10.63 0.81
CA GLU A 220 -8.38 -10.66 2.22
C GLU A 220 -9.01 -9.32 2.62
N PHE A 221 -10.12 -9.37 3.32
CA PHE A 221 -10.72 -8.20 3.95
C PHE A 221 -10.74 -8.42 5.46
N ALA A 222 -10.16 -7.48 6.19
CA ALA A 222 -9.97 -7.55 7.63
C ALA A 222 -10.55 -6.31 8.32
N VAL A 223 -11.06 -6.49 9.53
CA VAL A 223 -11.55 -5.41 10.39
C VAL A 223 -10.96 -5.55 11.78
N GLY A 224 -10.82 -4.43 12.48
CA GLY A 224 -10.26 -4.49 13.83
C GLY A 224 -10.24 -3.17 14.55
N GLY A 225 -9.62 -3.18 15.72
CA GLY A 225 -9.49 -2.02 16.57
C GLY A 225 -8.08 -1.90 17.10
N GLY A 226 -7.71 -0.68 17.45
CA GLY A 226 -6.37 -0.38 17.93
C GLY A 226 -6.32 0.92 18.71
N TYR A 227 -5.11 1.33 19.02
CA TYR A 227 -4.85 2.55 19.77
C TYR A 227 -3.69 3.33 19.16
N ALA A 228 -3.82 4.66 19.21
CA ALA A 228 -2.78 5.59 18.81
C ALA A 228 -2.52 6.61 19.90
N TYR A 229 -1.26 6.98 20.08
CA TYR A 229 -0.85 7.98 21.06
C TYR A 229 0.17 8.95 20.46
N ASN A 230 -0.07 10.24 20.73
CA ASN A 230 0.84 11.34 20.45
C ASN A 230 1.41 11.85 21.75
N LEU A 231 2.70 11.66 21.99
CA LEU A 231 3.44 12.22 23.10
C LEU A 231 4.11 13.51 22.67
N VAL A 232 3.79 14.62 23.32
CA VAL A 232 4.42 15.93 23.08
C VAL A 232 5.39 16.26 24.20
N VAL A 233 6.66 16.50 23.85
CA VAL A 233 7.73 16.85 24.79
C VAL A 233 8.28 18.23 24.43
N HIS A 234 8.41 19.12 25.43
CA HIS A 234 8.95 20.48 25.28
C HIS A 234 8.31 21.30 24.15
N ARG A 235 7.05 21.02 23.79
CA ARG A 235 6.27 21.69 22.72
C ARG A 235 6.85 21.59 21.31
N HIS A 236 8.06 21.09 21.15
CA HIS A 236 8.78 20.98 19.87
C HIS A 236 8.84 19.55 19.33
N TRP A 237 8.87 18.55 20.22
CA TRP A 237 8.95 17.16 19.87
C TRP A 237 7.59 16.49 19.93
N LEU A 238 7.24 15.81 18.87
CA LEU A 238 6.10 14.91 18.79
C LEU A 238 6.59 13.50 18.52
N PHE A 239 6.27 12.59 19.41
CA PHE A 239 6.45 11.15 19.24
C PHE A 239 5.08 10.51 19.04
N HIS A 240 4.92 9.74 17.99
CA HIS A 240 3.70 9.01 17.71
C HIS A 240 3.97 7.51 17.71
N LEU A 241 3.06 6.76 18.31
CA LEU A 241 3.01 5.31 18.22
C LEU A 241 1.56 4.87 18.05
N SER A 242 1.31 3.97 17.11
CA SER A 242 0.00 3.34 16.95
C SER A 242 0.11 1.90 16.49
N ALA A 243 -0.83 1.08 16.93
CA ALA A 243 -1.02 -0.29 16.50
C ALA A 243 -2.49 -0.53 16.15
N LEU A 244 -2.72 -1.13 15.00
CA LEU A 244 -4.05 -1.49 14.52
C LEU A 244 -4.03 -2.96 14.08
N PRO A 245 -4.23 -3.90 15.02
CA PRO A 245 -4.52 -5.28 14.68
C PRO A 245 -5.91 -5.38 14.04
N THR A 246 -6.00 -6.13 12.94
CA THR A 246 -7.24 -6.44 12.24
C THR A 246 -7.31 -7.94 12.01
N VAL A 247 -8.49 -8.49 12.07
CA VAL A 247 -8.76 -9.91 11.85
C VAL A 247 -9.46 -10.04 10.51
N THR A 248 -9.00 -10.95 9.68
CA THR A 248 -9.61 -11.23 8.39
C THR A 248 -10.99 -11.85 8.59
N ILE A 249 -12.01 -11.23 8.03
CA ILE A 249 -13.40 -11.68 8.09
C ILE A 249 -13.89 -12.27 6.76
N TYR A 250 -13.16 -12.02 5.69
CA TYR A 250 -13.40 -12.57 4.37
C TYR A 250 -12.09 -12.83 3.67
N SER A 251 -11.96 -14.01 3.09
CA SER A 251 -10.80 -14.43 2.31
C SER A 251 -11.27 -15.19 1.06
N HIS A 252 -10.67 -14.88 -0.08
CA HIS A 252 -10.82 -15.64 -1.31
C HIS A 252 -9.43 -15.90 -1.90
N ASP A 253 -8.81 -16.95 -1.40
CA ASP A 253 -7.41 -17.27 -1.67
C ASP A 253 -7.33 -18.57 -2.46
N TYR A 254 -6.45 -18.62 -3.44
CA TYR A 254 -6.22 -19.83 -4.21
C TYR A 254 -4.81 -19.91 -4.77
N THR A 255 -4.37 -21.14 -5.01
CA THR A 255 -3.14 -21.45 -5.72
C THR A 255 -3.45 -22.05 -7.08
N LYS A 256 -2.61 -21.71 -8.08
CA LYS A 256 -2.57 -22.39 -9.38
C LYS A 256 -1.18 -22.99 -9.54
N THR A 257 -1.10 -24.30 -9.71
CA THR A 257 0.16 -25.02 -9.93
C THR A 257 0.19 -25.56 -11.35
N ARG A 258 1.31 -25.34 -12.06
CA ARG A 258 1.54 -25.92 -13.38
C ARG A 258 2.39 -27.18 -13.21
N ILE A 259 1.88 -28.31 -13.66
CA ILE A 259 2.57 -29.60 -13.67
C ILE A 259 3.02 -29.86 -15.12
N SER A 260 4.33 -30.00 -15.34
CA SER A 260 4.89 -30.36 -16.65
C SER A 260 5.13 -31.88 -16.71
N ALA A 261 4.68 -32.52 -17.74
CA ALA A 261 4.78 -33.98 -17.90
C ALA A 261 6.21 -34.51 -18.20
N THR A 262 7.21 -33.64 -18.16
CA THR A 262 8.62 -34.03 -18.42
C THR A 262 9.43 -33.93 -17.12
N GLY A 263 9.56 -35.05 -16.41
CA GLY A 263 10.53 -35.22 -15.34
C GLY A 263 10.00 -36.03 -14.16
N GLU A 264 10.77 -37.01 -13.71
CA GLU A 264 10.44 -37.90 -12.58
C GLU A 264 10.20 -37.20 -11.24
N GLU A 265 10.65 -35.96 -11.09
CA GLU A 265 10.39 -35.12 -9.91
C GLU A 265 8.93 -34.56 -9.83
N SER A 266 8.25 -34.59 -11.00
CA SER A 266 6.85 -34.16 -11.14
C SER A 266 5.85 -35.20 -10.66
N ALA A 267 6.21 -36.50 -10.71
CA ALA A 267 5.33 -37.59 -10.30
C ALA A 267 5.11 -37.61 -8.80
N ALA A 268 6.14 -37.33 -7.99
CA ALA A 268 6.02 -37.24 -6.53
C ALA A 268 5.18 -36.05 -6.07
N ALA A 269 5.23 -34.92 -6.78
CA ALA A 269 4.39 -33.76 -6.51
C ALA A 269 2.94 -33.95 -6.99
N ALA A 270 2.73 -34.73 -8.06
CA ALA A 270 1.41 -35.09 -8.55
C ALA A 270 0.74 -36.15 -7.66
N ASP A 271 1.48 -37.16 -7.19
CA ASP A 271 0.98 -38.18 -6.27
C ASP A 271 0.62 -37.56 -4.89
N ALA A 272 1.41 -36.62 -4.39
CA ALA A 272 1.08 -35.89 -3.17
C ALA A 272 -0.18 -35.01 -3.33
N ALA A 273 -0.46 -34.49 -4.54
CA ALA A 273 -1.68 -33.74 -4.83
C ALA A 273 -2.92 -34.65 -5.03
N ILE A 274 -2.70 -35.90 -5.44
CA ILE A 274 -3.77 -36.90 -5.68
C ILE A 274 -4.11 -37.71 -4.41
N SER A 275 -3.14 -37.91 -3.50
CA SER A 275 -3.36 -38.66 -2.26
C SER A 275 -4.22 -37.90 -1.24
N ASP A 276 -4.39 -36.62 -1.39
CA ASP A 276 -5.19 -35.76 -0.51
C ASP A 276 -6.64 -35.65 -1.02
N GLY A 277 -7.36 -36.78 -1.08
CA GLY A 277 -8.81 -36.82 -1.02
C GLY A 277 -9.61 -36.65 -2.32
N ALA A 278 -9.08 -37.06 -3.48
CA ALA A 278 -9.95 -37.33 -4.63
C ALA A 278 -10.37 -38.80 -4.71
N THR A 279 -11.34 -39.17 -3.90
CA THR A 279 -12.10 -40.43 -4.12
C THR A 279 -12.88 -40.27 -5.41
N THR A 280 -12.43 -40.96 -6.46
CA THR A 280 -13.21 -41.18 -7.67
C THR A 280 -14.41 -42.04 -7.34
N THR A 281 -15.53 -41.41 -7.04
CA THR A 281 -16.84 -42.08 -7.06
C THR A 281 -17.70 -41.32 -8.08
N SER A 282 -17.92 -41.99 -9.21
CA SER A 282 -18.96 -41.66 -10.15
C SER A 282 -20.33 -41.69 -9.49
N ALA A 283 -20.85 -40.51 -9.15
CA ALA A 283 -22.27 -40.33 -8.90
C ALA A 283 -22.62 -38.84 -9.12
N ILE A 284 -23.55 -38.66 -10.01
CA ILE A 284 -24.25 -37.43 -10.36
C ILE A 284 -24.84 -36.82 -9.09
N SER A 285 -24.39 -35.63 -8.68
CA SER A 285 -25.24 -34.67 -7.95
C SER A 285 -24.68 -33.26 -8.02
N THR A 286 -25.48 -32.38 -8.49
CA THR A 286 -25.49 -30.93 -8.50
C THR A 286 -24.79 -30.27 -7.31
N SER A 287 -23.71 -29.50 -7.59
CA SER A 287 -23.32 -28.31 -6.83
C SER A 287 -22.28 -27.46 -7.58
N PRO A 288 -22.14 -26.16 -7.25
CA PRO A 288 -21.87 -25.11 -8.23
C PRO A 288 -20.38 -24.86 -8.48
N ASP A 289 -20.11 -24.46 -9.70
CA ASP A 289 -18.93 -23.72 -10.21
C ASP A 289 -17.53 -24.26 -9.91
N VAL A 290 -17.21 -25.37 -10.59
CA VAL A 290 -15.83 -25.65 -11.00
C VAL A 290 -15.72 -25.29 -12.49
N SER A 291 -15.41 -24.06 -12.80
CA SER A 291 -15.00 -23.69 -14.17
C SER A 291 -13.58 -24.20 -14.39
N ALA A 292 -13.46 -25.40 -14.96
CA ALA A 292 -12.25 -25.86 -15.60
C ALA A 292 -12.10 -25.04 -16.91
N ASP A 293 -11.23 -24.04 -16.89
CA ASP A 293 -10.82 -23.35 -18.11
C ASP A 293 -9.74 -24.22 -18.78
N GLU A 294 -10.19 -25.12 -19.63
CA GLU A 294 -9.40 -26.07 -20.40
C GLU A 294 -8.90 -25.38 -21.66
N SER A 295 -7.81 -24.61 -21.56
CA SER A 295 -7.04 -24.20 -22.73
C SER A 295 -5.99 -25.27 -23.04
N THR A 296 -6.36 -26.23 -23.87
CA THR A 296 -5.47 -27.22 -24.46
C THR A 296 -4.56 -26.52 -25.47
N ASP A 297 -3.34 -26.19 -25.08
CA ASP A 297 -2.24 -25.97 -26.03
C ASP A 297 -1.54 -27.30 -26.32
N SER A 298 -1.74 -27.81 -27.53
CA SER A 298 -1.50 -29.19 -27.92
C SER A 298 -0.05 -29.53 -28.28
N SER A 299 0.98 -28.90 -27.66
CA SER A 299 2.37 -29.23 -27.98
C SER A 299 3.29 -29.61 -26.82
N THR A 300 2.82 -29.48 -25.56
CA THR A 300 3.57 -29.93 -24.39
C THR A 300 2.56 -30.26 -23.29
N GLY A 301 2.52 -31.53 -22.85
CA GLY A 301 1.57 -32.00 -21.84
C GLY A 301 1.75 -31.32 -20.48
N SER A 302 1.32 -30.07 -20.34
CA SER A 302 1.31 -29.33 -19.08
C SER A 302 -0.12 -29.17 -18.60
N TYR A 303 -0.37 -29.58 -17.37
CA TYR A 303 -1.66 -29.41 -16.69
C TYR A 303 -1.61 -28.27 -15.69
N THR A 304 -2.70 -27.47 -15.60
CA THR A 304 -2.82 -26.44 -14.59
C THR A 304 -3.86 -26.88 -13.56
N TYR A 305 -3.45 -26.99 -12.32
CA TYR A 305 -4.30 -27.34 -11.19
C TYR A 305 -4.58 -26.10 -10.34
N ARG A 306 -5.87 -25.87 -9.99
CA ARG A 306 -6.30 -24.79 -9.11
C ARG A 306 -6.84 -25.38 -7.81
N LYS A 307 -6.25 -24.99 -6.68
CA LYS A 307 -6.71 -25.34 -5.35
C LYS A 307 -7.12 -24.07 -4.60
N SER A 308 -8.37 -24.00 -4.13
CA SER A 308 -8.78 -22.97 -3.18
C SER A 308 -8.08 -23.22 -1.85
N MET A 309 -7.61 -22.14 -1.21
CA MET A 309 -7.05 -22.20 0.14
C MET A 309 -8.22 -22.10 1.12
N GLU A 310 -8.30 -23.00 2.07
CA GLU A 310 -9.30 -22.93 3.13
C GLU A 310 -8.94 -21.77 4.08
N TYR A 311 -9.94 -20.98 4.43
CA TYR A 311 -9.77 -19.90 5.38
C TYR A 311 -9.73 -20.48 6.81
N HIS A 312 -8.61 -20.28 7.50
CA HIS A 312 -8.46 -20.60 8.92
C HIS A 312 -8.48 -19.33 9.77
N PHE A 313 -9.47 -19.24 10.63
CA PHE A 313 -9.55 -18.17 11.63
C PHE A 313 -8.67 -18.51 12.85
N PRO A 314 -7.90 -17.56 13.39
CA PRO A 314 -7.80 -16.15 13.01
C PRO A 314 -6.60 -15.84 12.09
N SER A 315 -6.88 -15.35 10.88
CA SER A 315 -5.84 -14.66 10.10
C SER A 315 -5.76 -13.20 10.54
N VAL A 316 -4.56 -12.70 10.83
CA VAL A 316 -4.36 -11.38 11.44
C VAL A 316 -3.48 -10.51 10.55
N ILE A 317 -3.91 -9.26 10.36
CA ILE A 317 -3.10 -8.22 9.75
C ILE A 317 -2.82 -7.16 10.81
N ILE A 318 -1.54 -6.88 11.08
CA ILE A 318 -1.14 -5.88 12.06
C ILE A 318 -0.49 -4.70 11.34
N THR A 319 -1.04 -3.50 11.52
CA THR A 319 -0.44 -2.27 11.05
C THR A 319 0.12 -1.47 12.22
N GLY A 320 1.44 -1.38 12.30
CA GLY A 320 2.17 -0.54 13.25
C GLY A 320 2.62 0.77 12.59
N ARG A 321 2.52 1.89 13.31
CA ARG A 321 3.03 3.19 12.85
C ARG A 321 3.78 3.87 13.97
N ALA A 322 4.92 4.48 13.64
CA ALA A 322 5.69 5.31 14.53
C ALA A 322 6.09 6.61 13.82
N ALA A 323 6.20 7.70 14.56
CA ALA A 323 6.74 8.94 14.03
C ALA A 323 7.47 9.74 15.10
N VAL A 324 8.50 10.46 14.66
CA VAL A 324 9.19 11.50 15.45
C VAL A 324 9.21 12.76 14.61
N VAL A 325 8.66 13.84 15.16
CA VAL A 325 8.61 15.14 14.48
C VAL A 325 9.17 16.20 15.41
N TYR A 326 10.14 16.96 14.93
CA TYR A 326 10.64 18.16 15.58
C TYR A 326 10.18 19.38 14.82
N SER A 327 9.54 20.32 15.49
CA SER A 327 9.00 21.55 14.92
C SER A 327 9.60 22.76 15.61
N TRP A 328 10.13 23.71 14.82
CA TRP A 328 10.67 24.98 15.34
C TRP A 328 10.28 26.13 14.43
N ARG A 329 9.59 27.13 14.97
CA ARG A 329 9.03 28.25 14.20
C ARG A 329 8.28 27.73 12.95
N ASN A 330 8.75 28.10 11.76
CA ASN A 330 8.14 27.72 10.49
C ASN A 330 8.78 26.48 9.83
N LYS A 331 9.65 25.77 10.53
CA LYS A 331 10.37 24.61 10.01
C LYS A 331 9.96 23.37 10.77
N PHE A 332 10.09 22.22 10.14
CA PHE A 332 9.90 20.92 10.78
C PHE A 332 10.78 19.87 10.11
N ALA A 333 11.21 18.91 10.89
CA ALA A 333 11.92 17.74 10.42
C ALA A 333 11.44 16.51 11.18
N GLY A 334 11.63 15.34 10.61
CA GLY A 334 11.26 14.14 11.31
C GLY A 334 11.41 12.87 10.50
N ALA A 335 11.01 11.78 11.13
CA ALA A 335 10.94 10.47 10.52
C ALA A 335 9.62 9.80 10.86
N THR A 336 9.11 9.00 9.93
CA THR A 336 7.95 8.13 10.14
C THR A 336 8.28 6.72 9.69
N ALA A 337 7.78 5.73 10.41
CA ALA A 337 7.87 4.33 10.04
C ALA A 337 6.47 3.71 10.02
N ILE A 338 6.23 2.88 9.02
CA ILE A 338 5.01 2.07 8.88
C ILE A 338 5.48 0.63 8.68
N TYR A 339 4.90 -0.26 9.45
CA TYR A 339 5.15 -1.69 9.38
C TYR A 339 3.82 -2.43 9.26
N ASN A 340 3.72 -3.28 8.25
CA ASN A 340 2.55 -4.13 8.04
C ASN A 340 3.03 -5.59 8.08
N TYR A 341 2.41 -6.35 8.96
CA TYR A 341 2.59 -7.80 9.08
C TYR A 341 1.28 -8.48 8.76
N SER A 342 1.30 -9.50 7.91
CA SER A 342 0.12 -10.31 7.64
C SER A 342 0.49 -11.79 7.58
N VAL A 343 -0.41 -12.60 8.11
CA VAL A 343 -0.36 -14.07 8.02
C VAL A 343 -1.60 -14.50 7.28
N ALA A 344 -1.41 -15.30 6.24
CA ALA A 344 -2.48 -15.88 5.44
C ALA A 344 -2.22 -17.37 5.24
N GLY A 345 -3.26 -18.14 4.98
CA GLY A 345 -3.18 -19.54 4.63
C GLY A 345 -3.67 -20.49 5.73
N ASP A 346 -3.49 -21.77 5.46
CA ASP A 346 -3.90 -22.87 6.31
C ASP A 346 -2.71 -23.37 7.15
N ASP A 347 -2.89 -23.48 8.46
CA ASP A 347 -1.84 -23.97 9.38
C ASP A 347 -1.37 -25.39 9.07
N ALA A 348 -2.21 -26.19 8.42
CA ALA A 348 -1.89 -27.58 8.11
C ALA A 348 -1.03 -27.73 6.84
N HIS A 349 -1.24 -26.90 5.79
CA HIS A 349 -0.67 -27.14 4.48
C HIS A 349 0.18 -25.98 3.95
N LEU A 350 -0.28 -24.73 4.09
CA LEU A 350 0.40 -23.58 3.56
C LEU A 350 0.23 -22.36 4.46
N GLN A 351 1.32 -21.87 5.02
CA GLN A 351 1.37 -20.59 5.72
C GLN A 351 2.17 -19.58 4.90
N LEU A 352 1.62 -18.38 4.78
CA LEU A 352 2.28 -17.26 4.11
C LEU A 352 2.38 -16.08 5.06
N HIS A 353 3.60 -15.78 5.48
CA HIS A 353 3.94 -14.60 6.27
C HIS A 353 4.46 -13.52 5.35
N ARG A 354 3.91 -12.32 5.46
CA ARG A 354 4.33 -11.17 4.66
C ARG A 354 4.62 -9.98 5.56
N ASN A 355 5.78 -9.38 5.35
CA ASN A 355 6.19 -8.16 6.00
C ASN A 355 6.39 -7.06 4.95
N LYS A 356 5.89 -5.89 5.24
CA LYS A 356 6.16 -4.68 4.47
C LYS A 356 6.52 -3.56 5.42
N TRP A 357 7.61 -2.89 5.15
CA TRP A 357 8.04 -1.76 5.95
C TRP A 357 8.37 -0.57 5.07
N ARG A 358 8.17 0.62 5.63
CA ARG A 358 8.49 1.88 5.01
C ARG A 358 8.95 2.88 6.04
N VAL A 359 10.10 3.48 5.81
CA VAL A 359 10.64 4.58 6.60
C VAL A 359 10.71 5.82 5.74
N ARG A 360 10.25 6.94 6.25
CA ARG A 360 10.32 8.25 5.61
C ARG A 360 11.07 9.20 6.51
N MET A 361 12.04 9.92 5.96
CA MET A 361 12.68 11.07 6.60
C MET A 361 12.27 12.32 5.83
N PHE A 362 11.93 13.38 6.53
CA PHE A 362 11.45 14.58 5.88
C PHE A 362 11.95 15.85 6.57
N PHE A 363 12.05 16.90 5.76
CA PHE A 363 12.31 18.25 6.20
C PHE A 363 11.40 19.20 5.45
N GLY A 364 10.84 20.21 6.13
CA GLY A 364 9.90 21.12 5.50
C GLY A 364 9.87 22.51 6.09
N PHE A 365 9.31 23.41 5.30
CA PHE A 365 9.09 24.82 5.62
C PHE A 365 7.62 25.18 5.44
N ARG A 366 7.16 26.12 6.27
CA ARG A 366 5.82 26.71 6.21
C ARG A 366 5.96 28.22 6.03
N PHE A 367 5.22 28.81 5.09
CA PHE A 367 5.25 30.26 4.80
C PHE A 367 3.92 30.77 4.22
#